data_efcd33cbe630bf016e42fd2632a14a1b
#
_entry.id   efcd33cbe630bf016e42fd2632a14a1b
#
_cell.length_a   1.000
_cell.length_b   1.000
_cell.length_c   1.000
_cell.angle_alpha   90.00
_cell.angle_beta   90.00
_cell.angle_gamma   90.00
#
_symmetry.space_group_name_H-M   'P 1'
#
loop_
_entity.id
_entity.type
_entity.pdbx_description
1 polymer ?
#
loop_
_entity_poly.entity_id
_entity_poly.type
_entity_poly.pdbx_seq_one_letter_code
_entity_poly.pdbx_strand_id
1 'polypeptide(L)'
;TEKVFIDGIQLVRGEDADYTMDYNLAEIRFTPKRLVTDQMRVFVEFEYADQYYLRTVNTYNLQGTRGKWLSYLNFYQEKDSKRPAVSTDQDSTDRAILFSSGDQSELAVRSSISKSGNQFNPNRVYYNLKDTSVLIQGQLRLFSILEYDDMPDSNSLQVTFAEIGPGKGPYQLKRSNANGRVYEWVGFNPTTGALMGSYTPSIPLLAPRSHSMLMTGVQYNPLEKDKAGFNVETGISLLDKNRISSKDDEDNIGFASRIDLRSQKYSIKWFGIQMMGNHEFNDQRFVALNPYRNQEFSRDWNIQSQTGSRDQIYSGRANMNFGKYLNSFTEYKAF
;
A
#
# COMPACT_ATOMS: atom_id res chain seq x y z
N THR A 1 -6.26 -13.16 3.23
CA THR A 1 -6.85 -13.69 1.98
C THR A 1 -6.26 -12.95 0.81
N GLU A 2 -5.75 -13.70 -0.16
CA GLU A 2 -5.22 -13.14 -1.41
C GLU A 2 -6.29 -13.09 -2.50
N LYS A 3 -6.12 -12.20 -3.45
CA LYS A 3 -6.80 -12.17 -4.73
C LYS A 3 -5.76 -12.06 -5.83
N VAL A 4 -5.82 -12.96 -6.80
CA VAL A 4 -4.88 -13.01 -7.91
C VAL A 4 -5.61 -12.62 -9.19
N PHE A 5 -4.99 -11.75 -9.98
CA PHE A 5 -5.53 -11.26 -11.24
C PHE A 5 -4.50 -11.47 -12.36
N ILE A 6 -4.97 -11.80 -13.55
CA ILE A 6 -4.18 -11.76 -14.77
C ILE A 6 -4.89 -10.84 -15.76
N ASP A 7 -4.20 -9.80 -16.22
CA ASP A 7 -4.72 -8.78 -17.15
C ASP A 7 -6.08 -8.20 -16.69
N GLY A 8 -6.23 -7.97 -15.38
CA GLY A 8 -7.44 -7.43 -14.77
C GLY A 8 -8.55 -8.46 -14.50
N ILE A 9 -8.38 -9.72 -14.90
CA ILE A 9 -9.36 -10.80 -14.66
C ILE A 9 -8.97 -11.52 -13.37
N GLN A 10 -9.89 -11.53 -12.38
CA GLN A 10 -9.69 -12.26 -11.14
C GLN A 10 -9.70 -13.77 -11.37
N LEU A 11 -8.69 -14.46 -10.82
CA LEU A 11 -8.54 -15.89 -10.87
C LEU A 11 -9.21 -16.59 -9.69
N VAL A 12 -9.53 -17.87 -9.88
CA VAL A 12 -10.13 -18.72 -8.86
C VAL A 12 -9.08 -19.63 -8.26
N ARG A 13 -8.99 -19.63 -6.92
CA ARG A 13 -8.09 -20.53 -6.18
C ARG A 13 -8.65 -21.94 -6.10
N GLY A 14 -7.80 -22.95 -6.34
CA GLY A 14 -8.11 -24.36 -6.18
C GLY A 14 -7.17 -25.22 -7.02
N GLU A 15 -6.94 -26.48 -6.58
CA GLU A 15 -6.13 -27.45 -7.34
C GLU A 15 -6.71 -27.73 -8.74
N ASP A 16 -8.05 -27.73 -8.83
CA ASP A 16 -8.78 -27.88 -10.08
C ASP A 16 -9.23 -26.55 -10.69
N ALA A 17 -8.73 -25.43 -10.21
CA ALA A 17 -9.04 -24.08 -10.70
C ALA A 17 -7.80 -23.40 -11.34
N ASP A 18 -7.60 -22.10 -11.18
CA ASP A 18 -6.55 -21.36 -11.86
C ASP A 18 -5.20 -21.40 -11.13
N TYR A 19 -5.20 -21.41 -9.79
CA TYR A 19 -3.96 -21.39 -8.99
C TYR A 19 -4.14 -22.01 -7.60
N THR A 20 -3.01 -22.40 -7.00
CA THR A 20 -2.89 -22.77 -5.58
C THR A 20 -1.98 -21.81 -4.85
N MET A 21 -2.16 -21.67 -3.53
CA MET A 21 -1.36 -20.80 -2.67
C MET A 21 -0.78 -21.59 -1.51
N ASP A 22 0.53 -21.49 -1.33
CA ASP A 22 1.22 -21.93 -0.11
C ASP A 22 1.52 -20.69 0.75
N TYR A 23 0.77 -20.53 1.83
CA TYR A 23 0.94 -19.38 2.74
C TYR A 23 2.22 -19.43 3.57
N ASN A 24 2.78 -20.63 3.81
CA ASN A 24 4.01 -20.75 4.59
C ASN A 24 5.24 -20.32 3.78
N LEU A 25 5.21 -20.61 2.47
CA LEU A 25 6.28 -20.23 1.54
C LEU A 25 6.01 -18.91 0.84
N ALA A 26 4.81 -18.33 1.00
CA ALA A 26 4.31 -17.18 0.23
C ALA A 26 4.41 -17.41 -1.29
N GLU A 27 4.07 -18.61 -1.74
CA GLU A 27 4.24 -19.06 -3.13
C GLU A 27 2.88 -19.29 -3.79
N ILE A 28 2.69 -18.71 -4.99
CA ILE A 28 1.54 -18.95 -5.86
C ILE A 28 1.99 -19.89 -6.99
N ARG A 29 1.24 -20.97 -7.17
CA ARG A 29 1.46 -21.92 -8.28
C ARG A 29 0.26 -21.92 -9.19
N PHE A 30 0.46 -21.55 -10.45
CA PHE A 30 -0.59 -21.63 -11.46
C PHE A 30 -0.80 -23.08 -11.89
N THR A 31 -2.05 -23.49 -12.05
CA THR A 31 -2.39 -24.84 -12.51
C THR A 31 -2.21 -24.96 -14.04
N PRO A 32 -2.16 -26.21 -14.58
CA PRO A 32 -2.10 -26.41 -16.03
C PRO A 32 -3.28 -25.81 -16.80
N LYS A 33 -4.40 -25.50 -16.13
CA LYS A 33 -5.56 -24.82 -16.74
C LYS A 33 -5.25 -23.36 -17.08
N ARG A 34 -4.24 -22.77 -16.43
CA ARG A 34 -3.90 -21.36 -16.59
C ARG A 34 -2.46 -21.21 -17.05
N LEU A 35 -2.26 -21.21 -18.35
CA LEU A 35 -0.95 -20.90 -18.91
C LEU A 35 -0.64 -19.42 -18.68
N VAL A 36 0.46 -19.14 -18.00
CA VAL A 36 0.98 -17.79 -17.75
C VAL A 36 2.21 -17.58 -18.64
N THR A 37 2.21 -16.49 -19.39
CA THR A 37 3.31 -16.11 -20.29
C THR A 37 3.97 -14.82 -19.77
N ASP A 38 5.16 -14.52 -20.26
CA ASP A 38 5.95 -13.33 -19.93
C ASP A 38 5.28 -12.00 -20.36
N GLN A 39 4.29 -12.05 -21.25
CA GLN A 39 3.53 -10.88 -21.70
C GLN A 39 2.29 -10.58 -20.83
N MET A 40 1.90 -11.52 -19.97
CA MET A 40 0.76 -11.35 -19.06
C MET A 40 1.16 -10.61 -17.80
N ARG A 41 0.28 -9.72 -17.34
CA ARG A 41 0.47 -9.02 -16.08
C ARG A 41 -0.23 -9.76 -14.96
N VAL A 42 0.55 -10.27 -14.01
CA VAL A 42 0.03 -10.84 -12.77
C VAL A 42 0.00 -9.76 -11.69
N PHE A 43 -1.17 -9.57 -11.09
CA PHE A 43 -1.37 -8.69 -9.95
C PHE A 43 -1.93 -9.49 -8.77
N VAL A 44 -1.36 -9.30 -7.58
CA VAL A 44 -1.76 -9.99 -6.37
C VAL A 44 -2.11 -8.96 -5.29
N GLU A 45 -3.35 -8.99 -4.84
CA GLU A 45 -3.78 -8.30 -3.62
C GLU A 45 -3.74 -9.29 -2.45
N PHE A 46 -3.20 -8.87 -1.32
CA PHE A 46 -3.25 -9.68 -0.11
C PHE A 46 -3.41 -8.81 1.12
N GLU A 47 -4.10 -9.34 2.12
CA GLU A 47 -4.22 -8.73 3.43
C GLU A 47 -3.29 -9.44 4.39
N TYR A 48 -2.55 -8.68 5.16
CA TYR A 48 -1.75 -9.19 6.26
C TYR A 48 -2.11 -8.46 7.55
N ALA A 49 -2.08 -9.17 8.65
CA ALA A 49 -2.27 -8.59 9.97
C ALA A 49 -0.91 -8.49 10.67
N ASP A 50 -0.53 -7.29 11.00
CA ASP A 50 0.58 -7.06 11.89
C ASP A 50 0.05 -7.12 13.33
N GLN A 51 0.38 -8.18 14.03
CA GLN A 51 -0.09 -8.43 15.40
C GLN A 51 0.74 -7.71 16.48
N TYR A 52 1.60 -6.78 16.09
CA TYR A 52 2.50 -6.11 17.03
C TYR A 52 1.75 -5.24 18.03
N TYR A 53 0.67 -4.59 17.61
CA TYR A 53 -0.18 -3.74 18.45
C TYR A 53 -1.62 -4.25 18.53
N LEU A 54 -2.26 -4.06 19.67
CA LEU A 54 -3.70 -4.27 19.81
C LEU A 54 -4.44 -3.18 19.03
N ARG A 55 -5.34 -3.58 18.13
CA ARG A 55 -6.13 -2.68 17.31
C ARG A 55 -7.57 -2.59 17.79
N THR A 56 -8.06 -1.37 17.94
CA THR A 56 -9.47 -1.08 18.20
C THR A 56 -10.11 -0.57 16.93
N VAL A 57 -11.32 -1.05 16.62
CA VAL A 57 -12.12 -0.60 15.49
C VAL A 57 -13.45 -0.05 16.01
N ASN A 58 -13.79 1.17 15.60
CA ASN A 58 -15.06 1.82 15.90
C ASN A 58 -15.77 2.17 14.60
N THR A 59 -17.06 1.86 14.50
CA THR A 59 -17.88 2.20 13.35
C THR A 59 -19.19 2.79 13.79
N TYR A 60 -19.63 3.87 13.14
CA TYR A 60 -20.93 4.50 13.36
C TYR A 60 -21.56 4.77 12.02
N ASN A 61 -22.84 4.41 11.90
CA ASN A 61 -23.65 4.69 10.73
C ASN A 61 -24.92 5.40 11.15
N LEU A 62 -25.23 6.51 10.50
CA LEU A 62 -26.47 7.25 10.64
C LEU A 62 -27.08 7.45 9.26
N GLN A 63 -28.32 7.05 9.08
CA GLN A 63 -29.04 7.21 7.82
C GLN A 63 -30.45 7.73 8.08
N GLY A 64 -30.90 8.70 7.26
CA GLY A 64 -32.22 9.25 7.30
C GLY A 64 -32.85 9.33 5.92
N THR A 65 -34.16 9.04 5.84
CA THR A 65 -34.93 9.17 4.60
C THR A 65 -36.14 10.07 4.83
N ARG A 66 -36.40 10.99 3.89
CA ARG A 66 -37.58 11.84 3.91
C ARG A 66 -38.09 12.08 2.48
N GLY A 67 -39.20 11.45 2.13
CA GLY A 67 -39.71 11.49 0.77
C GLY A 67 -38.71 10.91 -0.23
N LYS A 68 -38.24 11.75 -1.14
CA LYS A 68 -37.25 11.39 -2.18
C LYS A 68 -35.81 11.62 -1.77
N TRP A 69 -35.59 12.10 -0.57
CA TRP A 69 -34.28 12.39 -0.03
C TRP A 69 -33.77 11.26 0.85
N LEU A 70 -32.51 10.92 0.67
CA LEU A 70 -31.73 10.04 1.54
C LEU A 70 -30.47 10.78 1.94
N SER A 71 -30.15 10.81 3.21
CA SER A 71 -28.88 11.32 3.73
C SER A 71 -28.24 10.32 4.66
N TYR A 72 -26.93 10.29 4.69
CA TYR A 72 -26.19 9.41 5.57
C TYR A 72 -24.90 10.02 6.04
N LEU A 73 -24.42 9.51 7.18
CA LEU A 73 -23.13 9.81 7.75
C LEU A 73 -22.53 8.51 8.26
N ASN A 74 -21.34 8.19 7.78
CA ASN A 74 -20.59 7.02 8.16
C ASN A 74 -19.26 7.47 8.80
N PHE A 75 -18.98 6.94 9.95
CA PHE A 75 -17.68 7.11 10.60
C PHE A 75 -17.04 5.75 10.81
N TYR A 76 -15.77 5.67 10.45
CA TYR A 76 -14.91 4.52 10.69
C TYR A 76 -13.62 4.98 11.37
N GLN A 77 -13.14 4.22 12.32
CA GLN A 77 -11.84 4.43 12.93
C GLN A 77 -11.22 3.09 13.27
N GLU A 78 -10.00 2.86 12.81
CA GLU A 78 -9.09 1.86 13.34
C GLU A 78 -7.92 2.54 14.06
N LYS A 79 -7.51 2.00 15.17
CA LYS A 79 -6.52 2.64 16.03
C LYS A 79 -5.71 1.59 16.80
N ASP A 80 -4.41 1.57 16.58
CA ASP A 80 -3.49 0.71 17.32
C ASP A 80 -3.22 1.27 18.71
N SER A 81 -2.99 0.39 19.70
CA SER A 81 -2.53 0.80 21.03
C SER A 81 -1.12 1.42 20.91
N LYS A 82 -0.78 2.36 21.81
CA LYS A 82 0.59 2.91 21.87
C LYS A 82 1.61 1.97 22.54
N ARG A 83 1.15 0.82 23.02
CA ARG A 83 1.98 -0.22 23.64
C ARG A 83 1.84 -1.50 22.84
N PRO A 84 2.93 -2.24 22.60
CA PRO A 84 2.85 -3.55 21.96
C PRO A 84 1.90 -4.50 22.70
N ALA A 85 1.29 -5.42 21.95
CA ALA A 85 0.37 -6.43 22.50
C ALA A 85 1.10 -7.48 23.35
N VAL A 86 2.32 -7.81 22.96
CA VAL A 86 3.21 -8.70 23.72
C VAL A 86 4.30 -7.82 24.31
N SER A 87 4.73 -8.13 25.54
CA SER A 87 5.91 -7.52 26.16
C SER A 87 7.16 -7.96 25.38
N THR A 88 7.31 -7.40 24.18
CA THR A 88 8.54 -7.46 23.43
C THR A 88 9.47 -6.40 23.99
N ASP A 89 10.77 -6.64 23.90
CA ASP A 89 11.84 -5.73 24.32
C ASP A 89 11.86 -4.41 23.51
N GLN A 90 10.68 -3.76 23.41
CA GLN A 90 10.60 -2.39 22.92
C GLN A 90 11.20 -1.49 23.99
N ASP A 91 12.51 -1.35 23.89
CA ASP A 91 13.34 -0.53 24.78
C ASP A 91 12.94 0.95 24.64
N SER A 92 13.27 1.73 25.64
CA SER A 92 13.21 3.21 25.63
C SER A 92 13.88 3.80 24.38
N THR A 93 14.92 3.14 23.87
CA THR A 93 15.64 3.48 22.64
C THR A 93 14.78 3.32 21.39
N ASP A 94 14.06 2.20 21.24
CA ASP A 94 13.15 1.96 20.12
C ASP A 94 12.04 3.02 20.08
N ARG A 95 11.52 3.37 21.26
CA ARG A 95 10.50 4.41 21.38
C ARG A 95 11.03 5.79 21.03
N ALA A 96 12.28 6.11 21.39
CA ALA A 96 12.93 7.36 21.01
C ALA A 96 13.17 7.44 19.50
N ILE A 97 13.54 6.32 18.85
CA ILE A 97 13.67 6.23 17.40
C ILE A 97 12.31 6.49 16.74
N LEU A 98 11.24 5.81 17.17
CA LEU A 98 9.89 6.01 16.65
C LEU A 98 9.42 7.45 16.83
N PHE A 99 9.70 8.07 17.98
CA PHE A 99 9.35 9.47 18.23
C PHE A 99 10.07 10.43 17.28
N SER A 100 11.33 10.16 16.96
CA SER A 100 12.15 11.02 16.08
C SER A 100 11.88 10.82 14.58
N SER A 101 11.39 9.64 14.17
CA SER A 101 11.17 9.29 12.77
C SER A 101 9.94 9.97 12.14
N GLY A 102 8.97 10.45 12.94
CA GLY A 102 7.71 10.94 12.40
C GLY A 102 6.98 9.84 11.63
N ASP A 103 6.35 10.19 10.53
CA ASP A 103 5.66 9.28 9.60
C ASP A 103 6.59 8.53 8.63
N GLN A 104 7.90 8.81 8.70
CA GLN A 104 8.91 8.22 7.82
C GLN A 104 9.36 6.86 8.36
N SER A 105 8.65 5.80 8.00
CA SER A 105 8.93 4.44 8.46
C SER A 105 10.34 3.93 8.11
N GLU A 106 10.95 4.43 7.02
CA GLU A 106 12.32 4.11 6.62
C GLU A 106 13.38 4.63 7.61
N LEU A 107 13.06 5.64 8.41
CA LEU A 107 13.93 6.16 9.47
C LEU A 107 13.72 5.43 10.81
N ALA A 108 12.62 4.71 10.94
CA ALA A 108 12.29 3.93 12.14
C ALA A 108 13.02 2.59 12.13
N VAL A 109 14.33 2.61 12.24
CA VAL A 109 15.19 1.42 12.20
C VAL A 109 16.15 1.39 13.39
N ARG A 110 16.36 0.21 13.96
CA ARG A 110 17.41 -0.01 14.96
C ARG A 110 18.52 -0.88 14.39
N SER A 111 19.71 -0.81 14.96
CA SER A 111 20.80 -1.71 14.60
C SER A 111 20.42 -3.16 14.87
N SER A 112 20.73 -4.03 13.91
CA SER A 112 20.52 -5.48 14.00
C SER A 112 21.78 -6.26 14.38
N ILE A 113 22.89 -5.56 14.58
CA ILE A 113 24.20 -6.19 14.82
C ILE A 113 24.26 -6.69 16.26
N SER A 114 24.44 -8.00 16.42
CA SER A 114 24.62 -8.65 17.73
C SER A 114 25.72 -9.71 17.65
N LYS A 115 26.41 -9.95 18.79
CA LYS A 115 27.35 -11.06 18.87
C LYS A 115 26.58 -12.38 19.00
N SER A 116 27.03 -13.42 18.32
CA SER A 116 26.40 -14.75 18.40
C SER A 116 26.53 -15.40 19.77
N GLY A 117 27.65 -15.25 20.44
CA GLY A 117 27.89 -15.76 21.78
C GLY A 117 27.46 -17.21 21.96
N ASN A 118 26.69 -17.47 23.04
CA ASN A 118 26.15 -18.80 23.35
C ASN A 118 25.05 -19.30 22.41
N GLN A 119 24.56 -18.44 21.48
CA GLN A 119 23.54 -18.78 20.48
C GLN A 119 24.15 -19.10 19.11
N PHE A 120 25.47 -19.30 19.06
CA PHE A 120 26.15 -19.65 17.83
C PHE A 120 25.59 -20.94 17.21
N ASN A 121 25.26 -20.90 15.92
CA ASN A 121 24.77 -22.01 15.14
C ASN A 121 25.46 -22.03 13.77
N PRO A 122 26.30 -23.04 13.46
CA PRO A 122 27.08 -23.09 12.22
C PRO A 122 26.24 -23.10 10.92
N ASN A 123 24.93 -23.35 11.04
CA ASN A 123 24.01 -23.35 9.90
C ASN A 123 23.35 -21.97 9.65
N ARG A 124 23.92 -20.89 10.16
CA ARG A 124 23.46 -19.51 9.92
C ARG A 124 24.55 -18.70 9.24
N VAL A 125 24.14 -17.56 8.68
CA VAL A 125 25.02 -16.58 8.07
C VAL A 125 25.53 -15.62 9.12
N TYR A 126 26.84 -15.41 9.15
CA TYR A 126 27.51 -14.50 10.08
C TYR A 126 28.40 -13.51 9.32
N TYR A 127 28.83 -12.46 10.04
CA TYR A 127 29.62 -11.37 9.51
C TYR A 127 30.72 -10.99 10.50
N ASN A 128 31.80 -10.42 9.97
CA ASN A 128 32.86 -9.78 10.75
C ASN A 128 32.91 -8.29 10.41
N LEU A 129 33.32 -7.47 11.37
CA LEU A 129 33.63 -6.07 11.10
C LEU A 129 35.01 -5.96 10.44
N LYS A 130 35.07 -5.17 9.37
CA LYS A 130 36.28 -4.85 8.63
C LYS A 130 36.34 -3.36 8.35
N ASP A 131 37.44 -2.74 8.69
CA ASP A 131 37.65 -1.33 8.37
C ASP A 131 38.10 -1.21 6.92
N THR A 132 37.52 -0.28 6.21
CA THR A 132 37.84 0.04 4.82
C THR A 132 37.86 1.54 4.62
N SER A 133 38.66 2.00 3.65
CA SER A 133 38.70 3.41 3.26
C SER A 133 38.20 3.58 1.84
N VAL A 134 37.35 4.56 1.62
CA VAL A 134 36.73 4.85 0.32
C VAL A 134 36.94 6.31 -0.02
N LEU A 135 37.31 6.57 -1.27
CA LEU A 135 37.38 7.91 -1.81
C LEU A 135 35.97 8.33 -2.28
N ILE A 136 35.41 9.35 -1.63
CA ILE A 136 34.08 9.90 -1.96
C ILE A 136 34.26 11.39 -2.23
N GLN A 137 33.91 11.82 -3.44
CA GLN A 137 34.04 13.21 -3.88
C GLN A 137 35.44 13.81 -3.60
N GLY A 138 36.48 13.00 -3.82
CA GLY A 138 37.87 13.41 -3.58
C GLY A 138 38.32 13.40 -2.12
N GLN A 139 37.47 12.98 -1.18
CA GLN A 139 37.80 12.84 0.25
C GLN A 139 37.87 11.38 0.66
N LEU A 140 38.97 10.99 1.31
CA LEU A 140 39.10 9.65 1.88
C LEU A 140 38.28 9.56 3.18
N ARG A 141 37.35 8.61 3.25
CA ARG A 141 36.52 8.34 4.43
C ARG A 141 36.71 6.90 4.88
N LEU A 142 36.79 6.70 6.20
CA LEU A 142 36.92 5.41 6.82
C LEU A 142 35.53 4.90 7.21
N PHE A 143 35.29 3.60 6.96
CA PHE A 143 34.06 2.91 7.29
C PHE A 143 34.38 1.57 7.93
N SER A 144 33.64 1.21 8.99
CA SER A 144 33.61 -0.17 9.50
C SER A 144 32.45 -0.89 8.81
N ILE A 145 32.76 -1.83 7.95
CA ILE A 145 31.78 -2.57 7.14
C ILE A 145 31.60 -3.99 7.67
N LEU A 146 30.48 -4.60 7.32
CA LEU A 146 30.21 -6.02 7.58
C LEU A 146 30.63 -6.83 6.36
N GLU A 147 31.56 -7.73 6.55
CA GLU A 147 32.02 -8.71 5.55
C GLU A 147 31.52 -10.10 5.95
N TYR A 148 31.02 -10.87 4.97
CA TYR A 148 30.57 -12.24 5.21
C TYR A 148 31.69 -13.08 5.80
N ASP A 149 31.40 -13.80 6.88
CA ASP A 149 32.30 -14.71 7.55
C ASP A 149 32.11 -16.13 7.02
N ASP A 150 33.10 -16.68 6.35
CA ASP A 150 33.09 -18.02 5.76
C ASP A 150 33.53 -19.12 6.75
N MET A 151 34.15 -18.73 7.87
CA MET A 151 34.55 -19.62 8.98
C MET A 151 34.06 -19.06 10.33
N PRO A 152 32.74 -18.99 10.54
CA PRO A 152 32.19 -18.33 11.70
C PRO A 152 32.47 -19.04 13.01
N ASP A 153 32.62 -18.26 14.06
CA ASP A 153 32.78 -18.71 15.44
C ASP A 153 31.82 -17.99 16.40
N SER A 154 31.96 -18.22 17.69
CA SER A 154 31.14 -17.58 18.73
C SER A 154 31.34 -16.06 18.85
N ASN A 155 32.38 -15.47 18.22
CA ASN A 155 32.64 -14.05 18.20
C ASN A 155 32.05 -13.37 16.96
N SER A 156 31.69 -14.16 15.95
CA SER A 156 31.11 -13.65 14.72
C SER A 156 29.76 -12.96 14.97
N LEU A 157 29.45 -11.97 14.14
CA LEU A 157 28.25 -11.14 14.30
C LEU A 157 27.06 -11.75 13.58
N GLN A 158 25.96 -11.87 14.29
CA GLN A 158 24.67 -12.10 13.68
C GLN A 158 24.04 -10.77 13.27
N VAL A 159 23.62 -10.67 12.01
CA VAL A 159 23.11 -9.43 11.43
C VAL A 159 21.85 -9.71 10.60
N THR A 160 20.84 -8.90 10.80
CA THR A 160 19.66 -8.86 9.94
C THR A 160 19.75 -7.63 9.03
N PHE A 161 19.46 -7.81 7.74
CA PHE A 161 19.45 -6.70 6.77
C PHE A 161 18.03 -6.38 6.38
N ALA A 162 17.67 -5.10 6.50
CA ALA A 162 16.41 -4.59 6.01
C ALA A 162 16.57 -4.01 4.61
N GLU A 163 15.60 -4.26 3.74
CA GLU A 163 15.49 -3.61 2.44
C GLU A 163 14.86 -2.23 2.61
N ILE A 164 15.59 -1.19 2.23
CA ILE A 164 15.16 0.21 2.36
C ILE A 164 15.00 0.90 1.01
N GLY A 165 15.18 0.15 -0.07
CA GLY A 165 14.98 0.59 -1.44
C GLY A 165 16.27 0.89 -2.21
N PRO A 166 16.20 0.92 -3.54
CA PRO A 166 17.35 1.14 -4.42
C PRO A 166 18.03 2.47 -4.15
N GLY A 167 19.37 2.45 -4.02
CA GLY A 167 20.18 3.66 -3.77
C GLY A 167 20.05 4.26 -2.37
N LYS A 168 19.36 3.58 -1.43
CA LYS A 168 19.17 4.07 -0.06
C LYS A 168 20.05 3.36 0.97
N GLY A 169 20.66 2.21 0.64
CA GLY A 169 21.49 1.43 1.53
C GLY A 169 22.91 1.17 1.01
N PRO A 170 23.86 0.86 1.90
CA PRO A 170 25.24 0.55 1.51
C PRO A 170 25.48 -0.92 1.16
N TYR A 171 24.47 -1.80 1.30
CA TYR A 171 24.59 -3.22 1.02
C TYR A 171 23.67 -3.67 -0.09
N GLN A 172 24.05 -4.78 -0.75
CA GLN A 172 23.27 -5.46 -1.77
C GLN A 172 23.22 -6.97 -1.49
N LEU A 173 22.14 -7.62 -1.91
CA LEU A 173 22.03 -9.08 -1.84
C LEU A 173 23.03 -9.69 -2.84
N LYS A 174 23.99 -10.48 -2.34
CA LYS A 174 24.99 -11.19 -3.14
C LYS A 174 24.51 -12.54 -3.61
N ARG A 175 23.99 -13.35 -2.67
CA ARG A 175 23.51 -14.70 -2.92
C ARG A 175 22.52 -15.14 -1.85
N SER A 176 21.71 -16.14 -2.21
CA SER A 176 20.87 -16.87 -1.26
C SER A 176 21.31 -18.33 -1.28
N ASN A 177 21.48 -18.92 -0.12
CA ASN A 177 21.85 -20.34 0.05
C ASN A 177 20.97 -20.98 1.14
N ALA A 178 21.17 -22.27 1.40
CA ALA A 178 20.41 -23.01 2.41
C ALA A 178 20.52 -22.41 3.82
N ASN A 179 21.62 -21.75 4.15
CA ASN A 179 21.90 -21.15 5.45
C ASN A 179 21.38 -19.72 5.59
N GLY A 180 20.86 -19.12 4.50
CA GLY A 180 20.29 -17.78 4.50
C GLY A 180 20.80 -16.90 3.36
N ARG A 181 20.45 -15.62 3.44
CA ARG A 181 20.85 -14.59 2.48
C ARG A 181 22.17 -13.96 2.87
N VAL A 182 23.11 -13.86 1.92
CA VAL A 182 24.40 -13.22 2.10
C VAL A 182 24.37 -11.85 1.42
N TYR A 183 24.73 -10.82 2.15
CA TYR A 183 24.80 -9.44 1.67
C TYR A 183 26.27 -9.00 1.58
N GLU A 184 26.55 -8.15 0.61
CA GLU A 184 27.88 -7.54 0.44
C GLU A 184 27.77 -6.03 0.48
N TRP A 185 28.81 -5.41 0.99
CA TRP A 185 28.92 -3.97 1.00
C TRP A 185 29.30 -3.46 -0.40
N VAL A 186 28.46 -2.60 -0.97
CA VAL A 186 28.69 -1.92 -2.25
C VAL A 186 29.02 -0.44 -2.08
N GLY A 187 28.73 0.10 -0.90
CA GLY A 187 29.15 1.44 -0.46
C GLY A 187 28.54 2.58 -1.23
N PHE A 188 29.41 3.48 -1.66
CA PHE A 188 29.02 4.76 -2.23
C PHE A 188 29.61 4.93 -3.64
N ASN A 189 28.88 5.62 -4.50
CA ASN A 189 29.41 6.08 -5.78
C ASN A 189 30.55 7.11 -5.53
N PRO A 190 31.77 6.90 -6.04
CA PRO A 190 32.90 7.77 -5.74
C PRO A 190 32.69 9.20 -6.21
N THR A 191 31.94 9.41 -7.29
CA THR A 191 31.74 10.73 -7.91
C THR A 191 30.62 11.51 -7.26
N THR A 192 29.44 10.84 -7.06
CA THR A 192 28.23 11.51 -6.56
C THR A 192 28.10 11.44 -5.04
N GLY A 193 28.76 10.47 -4.39
CA GLY A 193 28.57 10.18 -2.96
C GLY A 193 27.26 9.48 -2.62
N ALA A 194 26.46 9.10 -3.62
CA ALA A 194 25.21 8.39 -3.42
C ALA A 194 25.44 6.93 -3.01
N LEU A 195 24.56 6.38 -2.17
CA LEU A 195 24.55 4.96 -1.83
C LEU A 195 24.22 4.11 -3.06
N MET A 196 24.84 2.92 -3.18
CA MET A 196 24.70 2.07 -4.37
C MET A 196 23.86 0.81 -4.13
N GLY A 197 23.56 0.47 -2.89
CA GLY A 197 22.78 -0.70 -2.53
C GLY A 197 21.35 -0.40 -2.13
N SER A 198 20.66 -1.45 -1.68
CA SER A 198 19.25 -1.39 -1.27
C SER A 198 19.03 -1.84 0.17
N TYR A 199 20.06 -2.29 0.87
CA TYR A 199 19.95 -2.91 2.20
C TYR A 199 20.82 -2.20 3.23
N THR A 200 20.36 -2.25 4.49
CA THR A 200 21.11 -1.76 5.66
C THR A 200 21.04 -2.79 6.80
N PRO A 201 22.10 -2.91 7.65
CA PRO A 201 22.12 -3.81 8.81
C PRO A 201 21.22 -3.26 9.93
N SER A 202 19.93 -3.45 9.80
CA SER A 202 18.92 -2.89 10.70
C SER A 202 17.68 -3.75 10.80
N ILE A 203 16.91 -3.51 11.84
CA ILE A 203 15.57 -4.07 12.05
C ILE A 203 14.59 -2.91 11.96
N PRO A 204 13.61 -2.94 11.03
CA PRO A 204 12.56 -1.95 10.97
C PRO A 204 11.72 -2.00 12.24
N LEU A 205 11.43 -0.85 12.81
CA LEU A 205 10.50 -0.69 13.92
C LEU A 205 9.13 -0.36 13.38
N LEU A 206 8.14 -1.12 13.81
CA LEU A 206 6.75 -0.87 13.46
C LEU A 206 6.16 0.18 14.38
N ALA A 207 5.61 1.25 13.81
CA ALA A 207 4.91 2.28 14.57
C ALA A 207 3.41 1.94 14.69
N PRO A 208 2.77 2.23 15.84
CA PRO A 208 1.32 2.13 15.96
C PRO A 208 0.67 3.20 15.10
N ARG A 209 -0.36 2.84 14.34
CA ARG A 209 -1.05 3.74 13.42
C ARG A 209 -2.51 3.98 13.81
N SER A 210 -3.10 5.03 13.27
CA SER A 210 -4.53 5.29 13.35
C SER A 210 -5.05 5.75 11.99
N HIS A 211 -6.14 5.16 11.54
CA HIS A 211 -6.83 5.58 10.35
C HIS A 211 -8.30 5.84 10.68
N SER A 212 -8.76 7.05 10.45
CA SER A 212 -10.15 7.45 10.64
C SER A 212 -10.72 7.98 9.34
N MET A 213 -11.98 7.69 9.07
CA MET A 213 -12.70 8.19 7.90
C MET A 213 -14.09 8.65 8.29
N LEU A 214 -14.46 9.83 7.85
CA LEU A 214 -15.81 10.35 7.92
C LEU A 214 -16.35 10.51 6.50
N MET A 215 -17.46 9.86 6.21
CA MET A 215 -18.15 9.98 4.92
C MET A 215 -19.56 10.48 5.15
N THR A 216 -19.99 11.46 4.37
CA THR A 216 -21.38 11.94 4.36
C THR A 216 -21.90 12.05 2.94
N GLY A 217 -23.18 11.77 2.77
CA GLY A 217 -23.79 11.85 1.46
C GLY A 217 -25.26 12.25 1.51
N VAL A 218 -25.67 12.89 0.42
CA VAL A 218 -27.06 13.27 0.18
C VAL A 218 -27.46 12.81 -1.21
N GLN A 219 -28.57 12.09 -1.29
CA GLN A 219 -29.14 11.58 -2.53
C GLN A 219 -30.56 12.09 -2.72
N TYR A 220 -30.89 12.43 -3.96
CA TYR A 220 -32.25 12.74 -4.38
C TYR A 220 -32.73 11.73 -5.42
N ASN A 221 -33.92 11.19 -5.26
CA ASN A 221 -34.49 10.13 -6.10
C ASN A 221 -33.59 8.91 -6.28
N PRO A 222 -33.01 8.29 -5.24
CA PRO A 222 -32.09 7.18 -5.41
C PRO A 222 -32.74 5.92 -6.01
N LEU A 223 -34.05 5.74 -5.77
CA LEU A 223 -34.79 4.55 -6.18
C LEU A 223 -35.44 4.68 -7.56
N GLU A 224 -35.82 5.89 -7.98
CA GLU A 224 -36.53 6.13 -9.25
C GLU A 224 -35.55 6.37 -10.41
N LYS A 225 -35.06 5.29 -11.02
CA LYS A 225 -33.99 5.37 -12.05
C LYS A 225 -34.35 6.17 -13.31
N ASP A 226 -35.63 6.25 -13.67
CA ASP A 226 -36.10 7.01 -14.84
C ASP A 226 -36.39 8.48 -14.55
N LYS A 227 -36.30 8.91 -13.30
CA LYS A 227 -36.47 10.31 -12.87
C LYS A 227 -35.13 10.99 -12.70
N ALA A 228 -35.14 12.33 -12.77
CA ALA A 228 -33.99 13.12 -12.41
C ALA A 228 -33.58 12.83 -10.95
N GLY A 229 -32.30 12.71 -10.74
CA GLY A 229 -31.72 12.45 -9.43
C GLY A 229 -30.27 12.87 -9.35
N PHE A 230 -29.76 13.00 -8.15
CA PHE A 230 -28.35 13.23 -7.91
C PHE A 230 -27.89 12.51 -6.63
N ASN A 231 -26.59 12.30 -6.56
CA ASN A 231 -25.87 11.87 -5.38
C ASN A 231 -24.67 12.81 -5.19
N VAL A 232 -24.49 13.31 -4.00
CA VAL A 232 -23.31 14.04 -3.57
C VAL A 232 -22.76 13.35 -2.35
N GLU A 233 -21.51 12.94 -2.43
CA GLU A 233 -20.80 12.24 -1.38
C GLU A 233 -19.46 12.93 -1.12
N THR A 234 -19.11 13.10 0.14
CA THR A 234 -17.83 13.67 0.56
C THR A 234 -17.20 12.80 1.64
N GLY A 235 -15.90 12.69 1.60
CA GLY A 235 -15.10 11.91 2.54
C GLY A 235 -13.92 12.72 3.07
N ILE A 236 -13.64 12.55 4.35
CA ILE A 236 -12.44 13.06 5.01
C ILE A 236 -11.72 11.85 5.60
N SER A 237 -10.46 11.66 5.26
CA SER A 237 -9.58 10.67 5.87
C SER A 237 -8.56 11.33 6.78
N LEU A 238 -8.26 10.69 7.90
CA LEU A 238 -7.14 11.02 8.79
C LEU A 238 -6.28 9.77 8.94
N LEU A 239 -5.07 9.80 8.43
CA LEU A 239 -4.11 8.72 8.54
C LEU A 239 -2.86 9.19 9.28
N ASP A 240 -2.73 8.81 10.54
CA ASP A 240 -1.55 8.95 11.37
C ASP A 240 -0.77 7.63 11.31
N LYS A 241 0.38 7.63 10.66
CA LYS A 241 1.22 6.43 10.48
C LYS A 241 2.11 6.13 11.67
N ASN A 242 2.24 7.09 12.61
CA ASN A 242 3.08 6.93 13.80
C ASN A 242 2.54 7.69 15.02
N ARG A 243 1.61 7.10 15.71
CA ARG A 243 0.95 7.64 16.91
C ARG A 243 1.88 7.93 18.11
N ILE A 244 3.15 7.54 18.04
CA ILE A 244 4.15 7.83 19.07
C ILE A 244 4.75 9.22 18.84
N SER A 245 4.94 9.62 17.58
CA SER A 245 5.42 10.95 17.20
C SER A 245 4.25 11.92 17.01
N SER A 246 4.50 13.19 17.21
CA SER A 246 3.64 14.30 16.76
C SER A 246 4.30 15.11 15.64
N LYS A 247 5.41 14.60 15.12
CA LYS A 247 6.10 15.18 13.98
C LYS A 247 5.37 14.77 12.71
N ASP A 248 5.17 15.72 11.81
CA ASP A 248 4.47 15.50 10.53
C ASP A 248 2.94 15.22 10.64
N ASP A 249 2.27 15.54 11.78
CA ASP A 249 0.82 15.37 11.97
C ASP A 249 -0.04 16.34 11.15
N GLU A 250 0.54 17.39 10.56
CA GLU A 250 -0.18 18.44 9.82
C GLU A 250 -0.66 17.98 8.45
N ASP A 251 -0.10 16.90 7.92
CA ASP A 251 -0.43 16.37 6.58
C ASP A 251 -1.32 15.11 6.60
N ASN A 252 -1.80 14.70 7.77
CA ASN A 252 -2.62 13.50 7.98
C ASN A 252 -4.03 13.57 7.38
N ILE A 253 -4.51 14.77 7.00
CA ILE A 253 -5.90 14.99 6.56
C ILE A 253 -5.96 14.99 5.04
N GLY A 254 -6.82 14.13 4.48
CA GLY A 254 -7.16 14.11 3.07
C GLY A 254 -8.66 14.24 2.83
N PHE A 255 -9.04 14.76 1.66
CA PHE A 255 -10.41 14.99 1.26
C PHE A 255 -10.74 14.29 -0.07
N ALA A 256 -11.96 13.76 -0.17
CA ALA A 256 -12.50 13.24 -1.42
C ALA A 256 -13.94 13.65 -1.61
N SER A 257 -14.37 13.75 -2.87
CA SER A 257 -15.77 13.98 -3.19
C SER A 257 -16.19 13.27 -4.47
N ARG A 258 -17.47 12.92 -4.52
CA ARG A 258 -18.12 12.33 -5.68
C ARG A 258 -19.47 12.97 -5.90
N ILE A 259 -19.75 13.33 -7.13
CA ILE A 259 -21.04 13.88 -7.56
C ILE A 259 -21.52 13.05 -8.73
N ASP A 260 -22.69 12.43 -8.59
CA ASP A 260 -23.39 11.74 -9.65
C ASP A 260 -24.68 12.51 -10.00
N LEU A 261 -24.87 12.78 -11.27
CA LEU A 261 -26.04 13.46 -11.80
C LEU A 261 -26.77 12.57 -12.78
N ARG A 262 -28.07 12.58 -12.74
CA ARG A 262 -28.92 11.83 -13.66
C ARG A 262 -30.09 12.66 -14.09
N SER A 263 -30.28 12.81 -15.40
CA SER A 263 -31.46 13.45 -15.97
C SER A 263 -32.70 12.56 -15.81
N GLN A 264 -33.86 13.15 -15.94
CA GLN A 264 -35.08 12.41 -16.21
C GLN A 264 -34.93 11.72 -17.58
N LYS A 265 -35.43 10.50 -17.70
CA LYS A 265 -35.56 9.83 -18.98
C LYS A 265 -36.63 10.53 -19.80
N TYR A 266 -36.23 11.01 -20.97
CA TYR A 266 -37.14 11.60 -21.94
C TYR A 266 -37.46 10.56 -23.00
N SER A 267 -38.75 10.37 -23.34
CA SER A 267 -39.16 9.37 -24.31
C SER A 267 -40.27 9.92 -25.22
N ILE A 268 -40.09 9.78 -26.52
CA ILE A 268 -41.06 10.10 -27.56
C ILE A 268 -41.26 8.84 -28.40
N LYS A 269 -42.49 8.29 -28.43
CA LYS A 269 -42.85 7.10 -29.23
C LYS A 269 -41.73 6.06 -29.40
N TRP A 270 -40.84 6.25 -30.32
CA TRP A 270 -39.77 5.32 -30.70
C TRP A 270 -38.38 5.69 -30.19
N PHE A 271 -38.21 6.86 -29.59
CA PHE A 271 -36.91 7.32 -29.11
C PHE A 271 -36.97 7.72 -27.62
N GLY A 272 -35.98 7.27 -26.87
CA GLY A 272 -35.79 7.66 -25.49
C GLY A 272 -34.33 8.01 -25.22
N ILE A 273 -34.09 9.02 -24.37
CA ILE A 273 -32.73 9.44 -23.95
C ILE A 273 -32.70 9.73 -22.44
N GLN A 274 -31.59 9.35 -21.83
CA GLN A 274 -31.25 9.71 -20.47
C GLN A 274 -29.77 10.04 -20.38
N MET A 275 -29.44 11.15 -19.73
CA MET A 275 -28.07 11.62 -19.53
C MET A 275 -27.62 11.38 -18.10
N MET A 276 -26.37 11.02 -17.92
CA MET A 276 -25.70 10.84 -16.64
C MET A 276 -24.38 11.56 -16.66
N GLY A 277 -23.99 12.17 -15.54
CA GLY A 277 -22.69 12.79 -15.34
C GLY A 277 -22.13 12.34 -13.99
N ASN A 278 -20.83 12.16 -13.94
CA ASN A 278 -20.11 11.87 -12.72
C ASN A 278 -18.86 12.74 -12.64
N HIS A 279 -18.58 13.22 -11.44
CA HIS A 279 -17.34 13.88 -11.09
C HIS A 279 -16.80 13.26 -9.81
N GLU A 280 -15.54 12.83 -9.86
CA GLU A 280 -14.79 12.37 -8.69
C GLU A 280 -13.57 13.25 -8.48
N PHE A 281 -13.29 13.55 -7.23
CA PHE A 281 -12.12 14.30 -6.79
C PHE A 281 -11.51 13.60 -5.57
N ASN A 282 -10.19 13.36 -5.62
CA ASN A 282 -9.41 12.93 -4.46
C ASN A 282 -8.23 13.87 -4.29
N ASP A 283 -8.08 14.36 -3.08
CA ASP A 283 -6.86 15.05 -2.69
C ASP A 283 -5.69 14.07 -2.55
N GLN A 284 -4.47 14.55 -2.76
CA GLN A 284 -3.24 13.74 -2.66
C GLN A 284 -3.05 13.04 -1.30
N ARG A 285 -3.67 13.57 -0.24
CA ARG A 285 -3.59 13.05 1.13
C ARG A 285 -4.75 12.12 1.48
N PHE A 286 -5.74 12.00 0.59
CA PHE A 286 -6.87 11.13 0.85
C PHE A 286 -6.46 9.67 0.75
N VAL A 287 -6.69 8.91 1.83
CA VAL A 287 -6.42 7.48 1.90
C VAL A 287 -7.74 6.74 2.13
N ALA A 288 -8.14 5.95 1.15
CA ALA A 288 -9.31 5.09 1.28
C ALA A 288 -9.03 3.91 2.23
N LEU A 289 -10.07 3.40 2.90
CA LEU A 289 -9.94 2.22 3.77
C LEU A 289 -9.56 0.97 2.99
N ASN A 290 -10.15 0.81 1.80
CA ASN A 290 -9.87 -0.29 0.88
C ASN A 290 -9.60 0.25 -0.52
N PRO A 291 -8.80 -0.44 -1.33
CA PRO A 291 -8.66 -0.12 -2.74
C PRO A 291 -10.03 -0.14 -3.42
N TYR A 292 -10.42 0.95 -4.06
CA TYR A 292 -11.71 1.09 -4.75
C TYR A 292 -11.55 1.30 -6.26
N ARG A 293 -10.33 1.56 -6.72
CA ARG A 293 -9.98 1.63 -8.14
C ARG A 293 -9.83 0.22 -8.72
N ASN A 294 -10.17 0.07 -10.00
CA ASN A 294 -9.87 -1.15 -10.75
C ASN A 294 -8.34 -1.36 -10.79
N GLN A 295 -7.86 -2.60 -10.73
CA GLN A 295 -6.45 -2.96 -10.79
C GLN A 295 -5.75 -2.43 -12.04
N GLU A 296 -6.49 -2.35 -13.15
CA GLU A 296 -5.99 -1.83 -14.42
C GLU A 296 -6.14 -0.30 -14.57
N PHE A 297 -6.64 0.39 -13.55
CA PHE A 297 -6.93 1.82 -13.58
C PHE A 297 -5.73 2.65 -14.08
N SER A 298 -4.55 2.42 -13.51
CA SER A 298 -3.34 3.16 -13.90
C SER A 298 -2.94 2.92 -15.35
N ARG A 299 -3.14 1.69 -15.85
CA ARG A 299 -2.88 1.34 -17.25
C ARG A 299 -3.91 1.99 -18.18
N ASP A 300 -5.20 1.87 -17.86
CA ASP A 300 -6.29 2.36 -18.69
C ASP A 300 -6.22 3.88 -18.91
N TRP A 301 -5.65 4.58 -17.90
CA TRP A 301 -5.44 6.02 -17.94
C TRP A 301 -4.01 6.44 -18.29
N ASN A 302 -3.10 5.48 -18.57
CA ASN A 302 -1.68 5.72 -18.84
C ASN A 302 -0.99 6.56 -17.75
N ILE A 303 -1.34 6.28 -16.48
CA ILE A 303 -0.80 6.97 -15.31
C ILE A 303 0.31 6.12 -14.72
N GLN A 304 1.48 6.71 -14.49
CA GLN A 304 2.45 6.08 -13.61
C GLN A 304 1.89 6.10 -12.18
N SER A 305 1.81 4.93 -11.55
CA SER A 305 1.33 4.80 -10.16
C SER A 305 2.15 5.69 -9.24
N GLN A 306 1.72 6.92 -9.05
CA GLN A 306 2.25 7.84 -8.04
C GLN A 306 1.32 7.80 -6.84
N THR A 307 1.76 7.17 -5.78
CA THR A 307 1.12 7.29 -4.46
C THR A 307 1.10 8.77 -4.07
N GLY A 308 -0.09 9.32 -3.78
CA GLY A 308 -0.22 10.71 -3.34
C GLY A 308 -0.36 11.75 -4.47
N SER A 309 -0.89 11.38 -5.64
CA SER A 309 -1.32 12.33 -6.66
C SER A 309 -2.76 12.80 -6.40
N ARG A 310 -3.03 14.04 -6.80
CA ARG A 310 -4.39 14.57 -6.83
C ARG A 310 -5.11 14.05 -8.07
N ASP A 311 -6.27 13.41 -7.89
CA ASP A 311 -7.04 12.80 -8.96
C ASP A 311 -8.34 13.56 -9.22
N GLN A 312 -8.67 13.79 -10.49
CA GLN A 312 -9.98 14.30 -10.90
C GLN A 312 -10.49 13.51 -12.09
N ILE A 313 -11.68 12.94 -11.97
CA ILE A 313 -12.30 12.17 -13.05
C ILE A 313 -13.64 12.79 -13.39
N TYR A 314 -13.86 13.03 -14.66
CA TYR A 314 -15.15 13.46 -15.20
C TYR A 314 -15.66 12.35 -16.14
N SER A 315 -16.92 11.99 -16.01
CA SER A 315 -17.55 11.13 -16.99
C SER A 315 -18.94 11.65 -17.37
N GLY A 316 -19.29 11.47 -18.62
CA GLY A 316 -20.61 11.75 -19.17
C GLY A 316 -21.10 10.57 -19.98
N ARG A 317 -22.34 10.15 -19.75
CA ARG A 317 -22.98 9.05 -20.48
C ARG A 317 -24.36 9.42 -20.95
N ALA A 318 -24.66 9.14 -22.21
CA ALA A 318 -25.99 9.24 -22.77
C ALA A 318 -26.47 7.83 -23.16
N ASN A 319 -27.56 7.37 -22.54
CA ASN A 319 -28.25 6.14 -22.89
C ASN A 319 -29.40 6.49 -23.85
N MET A 320 -29.45 5.85 -25.00
CA MET A 320 -30.44 6.05 -26.05
C MET A 320 -31.16 4.74 -26.34
N ASN A 321 -32.49 4.83 -26.48
CA ASN A 321 -33.36 3.69 -26.82
C ASN A 321 -34.11 4.03 -28.11
N PHE A 322 -34.08 3.12 -29.08
CA PHE A 322 -34.81 3.23 -30.36
C PHE A 322 -35.86 2.15 -30.44
N GLY A 323 -37.07 2.50 -30.02
CA GLY A 323 -38.17 1.53 -29.86
C GLY A 323 -37.80 0.42 -28.86
N LYS A 324 -38.26 -0.79 -29.16
CA LYS A 324 -37.95 -1.99 -28.38
C LYS A 324 -36.81 -2.84 -28.93
N TYR A 325 -36.19 -2.40 -30.03
CA TYR A 325 -35.24 -3.21 -30.76
C TYR A 325 -33.78 -2.80 -30.61
N LEU A 326 -33.51 -1.51 -30.32
CA LEU A 326 -32.14 -1.02 -30.27
C LEU A 326 -31.92 -0.17 -29.03
N ASN A 327 -30.92 -0.55 -28.22
CA ASN A 327 -30.38 0.23 -27.13
C ASN A 327 -28.93 0.58 -27.45
N SER A 328 -28.56 1.83 -27.33
CA SER A 328 -27.21 2.33 -27.52
C SER A 328 -26.81 3.23 -26.39
N PHE A 329 -25.53 3.34 -26.16
CA PHE A 329 -24.99 4.36 -25.27
C PHE A 329 -23.72 4.98 -25.85
N THR A 330 -23.46 6.21 -25.48
CA THR A 330 -22.16 6.87 -25.66
C THR A 330 -21.63 7.31 -24.32
N GLU A 331 -20.34 7.14 -24.12
CA GLU A 331 -19.68 7.51 -22.88
C GLU A 331 -18.41 8.29 -23.18
N TYR A 332 -18.17 9.34 -22.42
CA TYR A 332 -16.95 10.13 -22.42
C TYR A 332 -16.37 10.12 -21.00
N LYS A 333 -15.06 9.92 -20.91
CA LYS A 333 -14.31 9.98 -19.64
C LYS A 333 -13.06 10.85 -19.83
N ALA A 334 -12.74 11.64 -18.81
CA ALA A 334 -11.52 12.42 -18.73
C ALA A 334 -10.94 12.31 -17.32
N PHE A 335 -9.59 12.28 -17.25
CA PHE A 335 -8.81 12.21 -16.03
C PHE A 335 -7.96 13.46 -15.89
#